data_a6b80cff0924436bb7d00e1ba1b63a1b
#
_entry.id   a6b80cff0924436bb7d00e1ba1b63a1b
#
_cell.length_a   1.000
_cell.length_b   1.000
_cell.length_c   1.000
_cell.angle_alpha   90.00
_cell.angle_beta   90.00
_cell.angle_gamma   90.00
#
_symmetry.space_group_name_H-M   'P 1'
#
loop_
_entity.id
_entity.type
_entity.pdbx_description
1 polymer ?
#
loop_
_entity_poly.entity_id
_entity_poly.type
_entity_poly.pdbx_seq_one_letter_code
_entity_poly.pdbx_strand_id
1 'polypeptide(L)'
;NRDRIEQVEITVAESLGVAGRAGYYDDAGHLRDMVQNHLTQLFTLVAMEPPATFDADAIRDEKVKVLRATRPLDPARALLGQYTAGTHAGDAVPGYQEEEGVPEDSSTETFAQLPVYIDNWRWQGVPFILRSGKRLPQKLTQIAVRFECAPVSLFENAGAEAPSCSVSQNELIITLQPNEGFDLRFEVKQPGESMQLQTQKLSFRYEEAFGPVPDAYETLIRDIVQGDQTLFVRSDEVEASWALYAPLLAAERTPAPYPAGVWGPKAVAAPSPP
;
A
#
# COMPACT_ATOMS: atom_id res chain seq x y z
N ASN A 1 3.73 -5.44 15.86
CA ASN A 1 2.56 -6.17 16.37
C ASN A 1 1.53 -5.20 16.96
N ARG A 2 0.34 -5.68 17.29
CA ARG A 2 -0.81 -4.92 17.84
C ARG A 2 -0.53 -4.10 19.10
N ASP A 3 0.51 -4.41 19.83
CA ASP A 3 0.83 -3.71 21.09
C ASP A 3 1.59 -2.40 20.84
N ARG A 4 2.08 -2.19 19.63
CA ARG A 4 2.94 -1.06 19.27
C ARG A 4 2.60 -0.41 17.93
N ILE A 5 1.79 -1.07 17.10
CA ILE A 5 1.45 -0.60 15.76
C ILE A 5 -0.03 -0.27 15.72
N GLU A 6 -0.32 0.99 15.38
CA GLU A 6 -1.67 1.49 15.20
C GLU A 6 -2.23 1.12 13.83
N GLN A 7 -1.41 1.25 12.79
CA GLN A 7 -1.82 1.03 11.40
C GLN A 7 -0.64 0.67 10.52
N VAL A 8 -0.90 -0.12 9.48
CA VAL A 8 0.02 -0.34 8.36
C VAL A 8 -0.69 0.11 7.09
N GLU A 9 -0.05 0.97 6.30
CA GLU A 9 -0.53 1.38 4.98
C GLU A 9 0.41 0.87 3.90
N ILE A 10 -0.12 0.21 2.87
CA ILE A 10 0.62 -0.29 1.72
C ILE A 10 0.06 0.41 0.49
N THR A 11 0.87 1.25 -0.15
CA THR A 11 0.48 2.04 -1.31
C THR A 11 1.27 1.61 -2.54
N VAL A 12 0.57 1.29 -3.63
CA VAL A 12 1.15 1.09 -4.96
C VAL A 12 0.48 2.08 -5.92
N ALA A 13 1.14 3.18 -6.18
CA ALA A 13 0.65 4.26 -7.02
C ALA A 13 1.30 4.22 -8.41
N GLU A 14 0.48 4.33 -9.44
CA GLU A 14 0.92 4.46 -10.82
C GLU A 14 0.57 5.85 -11.37
N SER A 15 1.54 6.51 -11.99
CA SER A 15 1.33 7.80 -12.66
C SER A 15 0.72 7.66 -14.05
N LEU A 16 0.84 6.48 -14.65
CA LEU A 16 0.31 6.17 -15.99
C LEU A 16 -1.17 5.78 -15.91
N GLY A 17 -1.89 6.00 -17.02
CA GLY A 17 -3.22 5.45 -17.27
C GLY A 17 -3.15 4.01 -17.83
N VAL A 18 -4.18 3.59 -18.55
CA VAL A 18 -4.24 2.22 -19.12
C VAL A 18 -3.43 2.04 -20.40
N ALA A 19 -3.07 3.13 -21.08
CA ALA A 19 -2.11 3.21 -22.19
C ALA A 19 -2.06 1.98 -23.11
N GLY A 20 -2.95 1.87 -24.08
CA GLY A 20 -2.95 0.80 -25.12
C GLY A 20 -3.35 -0.59 -24.63
N ARG A 21 -3.64 -0.79 -23.32
CA ARG A 21 -4.14 -2.03 -22.73
C ARG A 21 -5.60 -1.94 -22.27
N ALA A 22 -6.33 -0.94 -22.79
CA ALA A 22 -7.68 -0.61 -22.36
C ALA A 22 -8.64 -1.82 -22.34
N GLY A 23 -8.71 -2.59 -23.44
CA GLY A 23 -9.60 -3.76 -23.52
C GLY A 23 -9.32 -4.82 -22.47
N TYR A 24 -8.04 -5.18 -22.25
CA TYR A 24 -7.66 -6.12 -21.20
C TYR A 24 -8.00 -5.57 -19.80
N TYR A 25 -7.69 -4.30 -19.59
CA TYR A 25 -7.87 -3.68 -18.28
C TYR A 25 -9.34 -3.47 -17.91
N ASP A 26 -10.17 -3.15 -18.91
CA ASP A 26 -11.60 -2.97 -18.69
C ASP A 26 -12.30 -4.28 -18.27
N ASP A 27 -11.87 -5.39 -18.83
CA ASP A 27 -12.34 -6.73 -18.45
C ASP A 27 -11.79 -7.19 -17.08
N ALA A 28 -10.52 -6.90 -16.81
CA ALA A 28 -9.85 -7.36 -15.60
C ALA A 28 -10.24 -6.55 -14.37
N GLY A 29 -10.21 -5.22 -14.47
CA GLY A 29 -10.37 -4.28 -13.37
C GLY A 29 -9.13 -4.16 -12.48
N HIS A 30 -9.08 -3.08 -11.70
CA HIS A 30 -7.95 -2.78 -10.81
C HIS A 30 -7.79 -3.79 -9.67
N LEU A 31 -8.91 -4.33 -9.19
CA LEU A 31 -8.89 -5.32 -8.12
C LEU A 31 -8.14 -6.59 -8.51
N ARG A 32 -8.32 -7.08 -9.76
CA ARG A 32 -7.63 -8.28 -10.24
C ARG A 32 -6.20 -7.97 -10.69
N ASP A 33 -6.02 -6.86 -11.43
CA ASP A 33 -4.72 -6.51 -12.01
C ASP A 33 -3.68 -6.15 -10.94
N MET A 34 -4.07 -5.36 -9.94
CA MET A 34 -3.14 -4.77 -8.97
C MET A 34 -3.32 -5.30 -7.55
N VAL A 35 -4.56 -5.41 -7.06
CA VAL A 35 -4.79 -5.66 -5.63
C VAL A 35 -4.59 -7.13 -5.30
N GLN A 36 -5.29 -8.03 -5.99
CA GLN A 36 -5.20 -9.47 -5.75
C GLN A 36 -3.79 -10.01 -5.99
N ASN A 37 -3.05 -9.41 -6.92
CA ASN A 37 -1.68 -9.80 -7.24
C ASN A 37 -0.65 -9.01 -6.41
N HIS A 38 -0.31 -7.79 -6.85
CA HIS A 38 0.83 -7.05 -6.31
C HIS A 38 0.66 -6.63 -4.84
N LEU A 39 -0.50 -6.04 -4.48
CA LEU A 39 -0.71 -5.59 -3.10
C LEU A 39 -0.77 -6.75 -2.13
N THR A 40 -1.38 -7.87 -2.53
CA THR A 40 -1.48 -9.06 -1.69
C THR A 40 -0.09 -9.64 -1.37
N GLN A 41 0.85 -9.61 -2.32
CA GLN A 41 2.22 -10.05 -2.08
C GLN A 41 2.91 -9.18 -1.03
N LEU A 42 2.83 -7.85 -1.16
CA LEU A 42 3.38 -6.93 -0.17
C LEU A 42 2.70 -7.10 1.20
N PHE A 43 1.38 -7.22 1.21
CA PHE A 43 0.61 -7.42 2.44
C PHE A 43 1.03 -8.69 3.18
N THR A 44 1.14 -9.82 2.49
CA THR A 44 1.52 -11.08 3.13
C THR A 44 2.95 -11.07 3.64
N LEU A 45 3.90 -10.51 2.89
CA LEU A 45 5.30 -10.35 3.30
C LEU A 45 5.46 -9.45 4.54
N VAL A 46 4.69 -8.37 4.63
CA VAL A 46 4.72 -7.47 5.81
C VAL A 46 4.09 -8.12 7.04
N ALA A 47 3.02 -8.87 6.82
CA ALA A 47 2.20 -9.40 7.91
C ALA A 47 2.64 -10.78 8.42
N MET A 48 3.43 -11.55 7.65
CA MET A 48 3.86 -12.90 8.03
C MET A 48 4.77 -12.91 9.27
N GLU A 49 4.81 -14.05 9.95
CA GLU A 49 5.85 -14.31 10.94
C GLU A 49 7.17 -14.67 10.24
N PRO A 50 8.32 -14.43 10.88
CA PRO A 50 9.58 -14.95 10.37
C PRO A 50 9.52 -16.46 10.22
N PRO A 51 9.83 -17.02 9.03
CA PRO A 51 9.83 -18.46 8.85
C PRO A 51 10.94 -19.12 9.68
N ALA A 52 10.76 -20.38 10.07
CA ALA A 52 11.75 -21.11 10.86
C ALA A 52 13.05 -21.38 10.07
N THR A 53 12.94 -21.49 8.75
CA THR A 53 14.05 -21.66 7.82
C THR A 53 13.87 -20.72 6.62
N PHE A 54 14.99 -20.28 6.04
CA PHE A 54 14.94 -19.42 4.87
C PHE A 54 14.90 -20.26 3.59
N ASP A 55 13.74 -20.90 3.36
CA ASP A 55 13.45 -21.67 2.16
C ASP A 55 12.07 -21.31 1.59
N ALA A 56 11.85 -21.68 0.34
CA ALA A 56 10.67 -21.30 -0.41
C ALA A 56 9.36 -21.74 0.26
N ASP A 57 9.30 -22.97 0.77
CA ASP A 57 8.08 -23.52 1.34
C ASP A 57 7.76 -22.91 2.71
N ALA A 58 8.77 -22.71 3.56
CA ALA A 58 8.59 -22.06 4.86
C ALA A 58 8.06 -20.62 4.72
N ILE A 59 8.61 -19.85 3.76
CA ILE A 59 8.13 -18.48 3.47
C ILE A 59 6.68 -18.51 2.98
N ARG A 60 6.35 -19.37 2.03
CA ARG A 60 4.99 -19.51 1.46
C ARG A 60 3.98 -19.96 2.50
N ASP A 61 4.35 -20.88 3.40
CA ASP A 61 3.50 -21.33 4.49
C ASP A 61 3.11 -20.17 5.43
N GLU A 62 4.06 -19.30 5.79
CA GLU A 62 3.75 -18.13 6.60
C GLU A 62 2.85 -17.14 5.86
N LYS A 63 3.05 -16.91 4.57
CA LYS A 63 2.17 -16.06 3.75
C LYS A 63 0.75 -16.61 3.69
N VAL A 64 0.57 -17.92 3.47
CA VAL A 64 -0.74 -18.58 3.45
C VAL A 64 -1.44 -18.49 4.80
N LYS A 65 -0.72 -18.59 5.92
CA LYS A 65 -1.28 -18.38 7.27
C LYS A 65 -1.88 -16.97 7.41
N VAL A 66 -1.20 -15.94 6.89
CA VAL A 66 -1.74 -14.57 6.89
C VAL A 66 -3.07 -14.52 6.13
N LEU A 67 -3.12 -15.02 4.90
CA LEU A 67 -4.33 -14.99 4.08
C LEU A 67 -5.50 -15.71 4.75
N ARG A 68 -5.26 -16.89 5.33
CA ARG A 68 -6.28 -17.69 6.02
C ARG A 68 -6.77 -17.04 7.31
N ALA A 69 -5.93 -16.25 7.97
CA ALA A 69 -6.30 -15.49 9.17
C ALA A 69 -6.92 -14.13 8.85
N THR A 70 -6.90 -13.70 7.59
CA THR A 70 -7.48 -12.43 7.15
C THR A 70 -9.00 -12.53 7.08
N ARG A 71 -9.70 -11.54 7.65
CA ARG A 71 -11.16 -11.46 7.58
C ARG A 71 -11.62 -11.30 6.13
N PRO A 72 -12.74 -11.93 5.74
CA PRO A 72 -13.39 -11.63 4.48
C PRO A 72 -13.59 -10.12 4.32
N LEU A 73 -13.27 -9.60 3.14
CA LEU A 73 -13.38 -8.17 2.88
C LEU A 73 -14.85 -7.74 2.84
N ASP A 74 -15.14 -6.65 3.55
CA ASP A 74 -16.46 -6.02 3.53
C ASP A 74 -16.55 -5.04 2.36
N PRO A 75 -17.39 -5.33 1.33
CA PRO A 75 -17.59 -4.39 0.24
C PRO A 75 -18.01 -2.99 0.70
N ALA A 76 -18.78 -2.83 1.77
CA ALA A 76 -19.23 -1.53 2.24
C ALA A 76 -18.08 -0.63 2.74
N ARG A 77 -16.95 -1.20 3.10
CA ARG A 77 -15.76 -0.49 3.59
C ARG A 77 -14.70 -0.25 2.53
N ALA A 78 -14.85 -0.86 1.36
CA ALA A 78 -13.95 -0.65 0.24
C ALA A 78 -14.28 0.65 -0.47
N LEU A 79 -13.28 1.48 -0.76
CA LEU A 79 -13.40 2.64 -1.61
C LEU A 79 -12.81 2.31 -2.98
N LEU A 80 -13.67 2.28 -4.00
CA LEU A 80 -13.27 2.12 -5.39
C LEU A 80 -13.37 3.47 -6.10
N GLY A 81 -12.47 3.75 -7.03
CA GLY A 81 -12.44 4.99 -7.79
C GLY A 81 -12.18 4.78 -9.27
N GLN A 82 -12.60 5.76 -10.09
CA GLN A 82 -12.28 5.81 -11.51
C GLN A 82 -11.75 7.22 -11.83
N TYR A 83 -10.60 7.31 -12.51
CA TYR A 83 -10.05 8.64 -12.84
C TYR A 83 -10.83 9.31 -13.96
N THR A 84 -11.04 10.61 -13.77
CA THR A 84 -11.59 11.53 -14.78
C THR A 84 -10.47 12.38 -15.36
N ALA A 85 -10.77 13.14 -16.41
CA ALA A 85 -9.83 14.11 -16.97
C ALA A 85 -9.21 14.99 -15.87
N GLY A 86 -7.94 15.31 -16.01
CA GLY A 86 -7.19 16.09 -15.03
C GLY A 86 -5.86 16.58 -15.56
N THR A 87 -4.94 16.88 -14.65
CA THR A 87 -3.60 17.38 -15.00
C THR A 87 -2.55 16.50 -14.33
N HIS A 88 -1.60 16.00 -15.11
CA HIS A 88 -0.47 15.25 -14.61
C HIS A 88 0.85 15.85 -15.13
N ALA A 89 1.79 16.16 -14.22
CA ALA A 89 3.06 16.83 -14.55
C ALA A 89 2.93 18.14 -15.36
N GLY A 90 1.80 18.84 -15.25
CA GLY A 90 1.51 20.08 -15.98
C GLY A 90 0.75 19.89 -17.28
N ASP A 91 0.62 18.65 -17.78
CA ASP A 91 -0.11 18.34 -19.01
C ASP A 91 -1.54 17.88 -18.72
N ALA A 92 -2.48 18.30 -19.56
CA ALA A 92 -3.85 17.78 -19.52
C ALA A 92 -3.85 16.31 -19.97
N VAL A 93 -4.54 15.46 -19.21
CA VAL A 93 -4.66 14.03 -19.49
C VAL A 93 -6.14 13.62 -19.51
N PRO A 94 -6.53 12.64 -20.37
CA PRO A 94 -7.91 12.19 -20.47
C PRO A 94 -8.35 11.44 -19.21
N GLY A 95 -9.66 11.38 -19.01
CA GLY A 95 -10.30 10.46 -18.07
C GLY A 95 -10.32 9.03 -18.60
N TYR A 96 -10.64 8.08 -17.73
CA TYR A 96 -10.62 6.66 -18.08
C TYR A 96 -11.53 6.32 -19.27
N GLN A 97 -12.76 6.82 -19.24
CA GLN A 97 -13.74 6.61 -20.32
C GLN A 97 -13.41 7.37 -21.62
N GLU A 98 -12.44 8.30 -21.57
CA GLU A 98 -11.94 9.04 -22.71
C GLU A 98 -10.69 8.39 -23.33
N GLU A 99 -10.13 7.35 -22.69
CA GLU A 99 -8.96 6.64 -23.22
C GLU A 99 -9.37 5.73 -24.39
N GLU A 100 -8.53 5.65 -25.41
CA GLU A 100 -8.78 4.83 -26.60
C GLU A 100 -9.00 3.35 -26.24
N GLY A 101 -10.13 2.79 -26.68
CA GLY A 101 -10.49 1.39 -26.46
C GLY A 101 -11.23 1.11 -25.16
N VAL A 102 -11.56 2.13 -24.36
CA VAL A 102 -12.44 2.01 -23.20
C VAL A 102 -13.88 2.31 -23.60
N PRO A 103 -14.90 1.51 -23.17
CA PRO A 103 -16.30 1.84 -23.36
C PRO A 103 -16.68 3.15 -22.65
N GLU A 104 -17.51 3.99 -23.31
CA GLU A 104 -17.93 5.29 -22.75
C GLU A 104 -18.74 5.17 -21.46
N ASP A 105 -19.36 4.02 -21.22
CA ASP A 105 -20.16 3.71 -20.02
C ASP A 105 -19.45 2.76 -19.05
N SER A 106 -18.14 2.55 -19.21
CA SER A 106 -17.38 1.65 -18.34
C SER A 106 -17.46 2.08 -16.88
N SER A 107 -17.77 1.12 -16.01
CA SER A 107 -17.75 1.25 -14.55
C SER A 107 -16.54 0.57 -13.91
N THR A 108 -15.52 0.23 -14.69
CA THR A 108 -14.32 -0.44 -14.22
C THR A 108 -13.51 0.49 -13.31
N GLU A 109 -13.16 0.00 -12.14
CA GLU A 109 -12.37 0.74 -11.17
C GLU A 109 -10.91 0.85 -11.60
N THR A 110 -10.33 2.04 -11.37
CA THR A 110 -8.90 2.35 -11.60
C THR A 110 -8.16 2.73 -10.32
N PHE A 111 -8.86 2.64 -9.20
CA PHE A 111 -8.36 2.91 -7.85
C PHE A 111 -9.09 2.02 -6.84
N ALA A 112 -8.36 1.54 -5.86
CA ALA A 112 -8.92 0.83 -4.72
C ALA A 112 -8.21 1.25 -3.42
N GLN A 113 -8.98 1.43 -2.34
CA GLN A 113 -8.49 1.52 -0.97
C GLN A 113 -9.31 0.59 -0.10
N LEU A 114 -8.63 -0.37 0.53
CA LEU A 114 -9.23 -1.48 1.25
C LEU A 114 -8.69 -1.55 2.67
N PRO A 115 -9.52 -1.39 3.71
CA PRO A 115 -9.13 -1.73 5.07
C PRO A 115 -9.20 -3.25 5.24
N VAL A 116 -8.08 -3.86 5.61
CA VAL A 116 -7.92 -5.30 5.79
C VAL A 116 -7.56 -5.58 7.25
N TYR A 117 -8.13 -6.64 7.84
CA TYR A 117 -7.89 -7.03 9.22
C TYR A 117 -7.49 -8.50 9.31
N ILE A 118 -6.54 -8.81 10.18
CA ILE A 118 -6.01 -10.16 10.38
C ILE A 118 -6.40 -10.63 11.78
N ASP A 119 -7.09 -11.77 11.88
CA ASP A 119 -7.51 -12.37 13.15
C ASP A 119 -6.45 -13.34 13.67
N ASN A 120 -5.30 -12.80 14.04
CA ASN A 120 -4.25 -13.53 14.75
C ASN A 120 -3.73 -12.72 15.95
N TRP A 121 -2.91 -13.35 16.80
CA TRP A 121 -2.39 -12.70 18.00
C TRP A 121 -1.52 -11.47 17.71
N ARG A 122 -0.82 -11.48 16.57
CA ARG A 122 0.10 -10.41 16.18
C ARG A 122 -0.61 -9.15 15.74
N TRP A 123 -1.72 -9.29 14.98
CA TRP A 123 -2.32 -8.20 14.21
C TRP A 123 -3.77 -7.88 14.57
N GLN A 124 -4.39 -8.64 15.49
CA GLN A 124 -5.78 -8.40 15.83
C GLN A 124 -6.03 -6.94 16.26
N GLY A 125 -6.95 -6.27 15.56
CA GLY A 125 -7.30 -4.86 15.79
C GLY A 125 -6.50 -3.87 14.97
N VAL A 126 -5.33 -4.23 14.41
CA VAL A 126 -4.51 -3.35 13.57
C VAL A 126 -5.07 -3.33 12.15
N PRO A 127 -5.50 -2.17 11.62
CA PRO A 127 -5.90 -2.03 10.22
C PRO A 127 -4.69 -2.04 9.30
N PHE A 128 -4.78 -2.84 8.24
CA PHE A 128 -3.92 -2.73 7.07
C PHE A 128 -4.71 -2.00 6.00
N ILE A 129 -4.21 -0.86 5.52
CA ILE A 129 -4.82 -0.10 4.44
C ILE A 129 -4.08 -0.41 3.16
N LEU A 130 -4.72 -1.19 2.28
CA LEU A 130 -4.19 -1.50 0.96
C LEU A 130 -4.69 -0.45 -0.03
N ARG A 131 -3.80 0.28 -0.67
CA ARG A 131 -4.13 1.35 -1.62
C ARG A 131 -3.39 1.16 -2.92
N SER A 132 -4.11 1.26 -4.03
CA SER A 132 -3.52 1.34 -5.36
C SER A 132 -4.39 2.15 -6.30
N GLY A 133 -3.78 2.73 -7.32
CA GLY A 133 -4.52 3.46 -8.35
C GLY A 133 -3.66 3.91 -9.52
N LYS A 134 -4.32 4.20 -10.63
CA LYS A 134 -3.72 4.76 -11.84
C LYS A 134 -3.93 6.27 -11.90
N ARG A 135 -3.14 6.98 -12.74
CA ARG A 135 -3.18 8.45 -12.88
C ARG A 135 -3.03 9.19 -11.53
N LEU A 136 -2.33 8.57 -10.57
CA LEU A 136 -1.95 9.23 -9.32
C LEU A 136 -0.80 10.22 -9.55
N PRO A 137 -0.52 11.16 -8.62
CA PRO A 137 0.45 12.24 -8.85
C PRO A 137 1.86 11.76 -9.21
N GLN A 138 2.25 10.59 -8.71
CA GLN A 138 3.58 10.02 -8.96
C GLN A 138 3.55 8.49 -8.86
N LYS A 139 4.56 7.83 -9.45
CA LYS A 139 4.82 6.41 -9.22
C LYS A 139 5.41 6.25 -7.82
N LEU A 140 4.80 5.40 -6.98
CA LEU A 140 5.24 5.16 -5.61
C LEU A 140 4.83 3.76 -5.17
N THR A 141 5.78 2.97 -4.67
CA THR A 141 5.49 1.75 -3.91
C THR A 141 6.07 1.90 -2.52
N GLN A 142 5.20 1.95 -1.51
CA GLN A 142 5.57 2.34 -0.15
C GLN A 142 4.78 1.54 0.88
N ILE A 143 5.44 1.23 2.00
CA ILE A 143 4.84 0.67 3.21
C ILE A 143 5.07 1.66 4.33
N ALA A 144 4.01 2.20 4.92
CA ALA A 144 4.07 3.08 6.08
C ALA A 144 3.54 2.34 7.30
N VAL A 145 4.37 2.23 8.33
CA VAL A 145 4.02 1.61 9.63
C VAL A 145 3.92 2.72 10.66
N ARG A 146 2.70 3.02 11.10
CA ARG A 146 2.44 4.00 12.14
C ARG A 146 2.40 3.32 13.49
N PHE A 147 3.19 3.85 14.42
CA PHE A 147 3.26 3.33 15.78
C PHE A 147 2.17 3.92 16.66
N GLU A 148 1.79 3.19 17.71
CA GLU A 148 0.87 3.69 18.72
C GLU A 148 1.35 5.00 19.34
N CYS A 149 0.39 5.82 19.76
CA CYS A 149 0.68 7.03 20.54
C CYS A 149 1.37 6.70 21.85
N ALA A 150 2.24 7.59 22.31
CA ALA A 150 2.69 7.54 23.68
C ALA A 150 1.49 7.67 24.64
N PRO A 151 1.28 6.72 25.56
CA PRO A 151 0.11 6.74 26.45
C PRO A 151 0.10 7.94 27.40
N VAL A 152 1.26 8.54 27.62
CA VAL A 152 1.44 9.77 28.42
C VAL A 152 2.50 10.63 27.73
N SER A 153 2.21 11.91 27.56
CA SER A 153 3.16 12.89 27.05
C SER A 153 3.33 14.02 28.08
N LEU A 154 4.56 14.40 28.36
CA LEU A 154 4.90 15.62 29.12
C LEU A 154 4.95 16.86 28.22
N PHE A 155 4.80 16.67 26.90
CA PHE A 155 4.86 17.72 25.89
C PHE A 155 3.44 17.98 25.37
N GLU A 156 2.61 18.58 26.19
CA GLU A 156 1.28 19.01 25.76
C GLU A 156 1.41 20.29 24.93
N ASN A 157 0.89 20.29 23.72
CA ASN A 157 0.61 21.52 22.99
C ASN A 157 -0.56 22.19 23.69
N ALA A 158 -0.28 23.20 24.51
CA ALA A 158 -1.30 24.02 25.14
C ALA A 158 -2.17 24.67 24.05
N GLY A 159 -3.36 24.15 23.83
CA GLY A 159 -4.35 24.78 22.95
C GLY A 159 -5.09 23.89 21.95
N ALA A 160 -4.78 22.62 21.82
CA ALA A 160 -5.60 21.71 21.02
C ALA A 160 -6.59 20.97 21.94
N GLU A 161 -7.88 21.09 21.66
CA GLU A 161 -8.89 20.14 22.14
C GLU A 161 -8.39 18.74 21.74
N ALA A 162 -8.10 17.91 22.75
CA ALA A 162 -7.30 16.70 22.65
C ALA A 162 -7.66 15.82 21.44
N PRO A 163 -6.81 15.75 20.41
CA PRO A 163 -6.77 14.54 19.61
C PRO A 163 -6.29 13.40 20.51
N SER A 164 -6.69 12.20 20.22
CA SER A 164 -6.29 10.98 20.95
C SER A 164 -4.77 10.80 21.10
N CYS A 165 -3.98 11.68 20.49
CA CYS A 165 -2.52 11.70 20.50
C CYS A 165 -2.01 13.13 20.67
N SER A 166 -1.44 13.46 21.81
CA SER A 166 -0.90 14.81 22.11
C SER A 166 0.44 15.11 21.41
N VAL A 167 1.07 14.10 20.81
CA VAL A 167 2.36 14.17 20.10
C VAL A 167 2.22 13.41 18.81
N SER A 168 2.86 13.89 17.73
CA SER A 168 2.86 13.16 16.46
C SER A 168 3.44 11.76 16.65
N GLN A 169 2.78 10.79 16.03
CA GLN A 169 3.20 9.38 16.12
C GLN A 169 4.51 9.15 15.38
N ASN A 170 5.32 8.25 15.89
CA ASN A 170 6.46 7.75 15.14
C ASN A 170 5.97 6.95 13.93
N GLU A 171 6.71 7.03 12.84
CA GLU A 171 6.35 6.35 11.60
C GLU A 171 7.59 5.78 10.91
N LEU A 172 7.55 4.49 10.55
CA LEU A 172 8.54 3.87 9.68
C LEU A 172 7.98 3.79 8.26
N ILE A 173 8.66 4.42 7.32
CA ILE A 173 8.32 4.42 5.91
C ILE A 173 9.35 3.60 5.16
N ILE A 174 8.93 2.54 4.46
CA ILE A 174 9.76 1.70 3.60
C ILE A 174 9.35 2.02 2.17
N THR A 175 10.25 2.60 1.39
CA THR A 175 10.04 2.91 -0.04
C THR A 175 10.70 1.82 -0.88
N LEU A 176 9.89 1.16 -1.72
CA LEU A 176 10.33 0.13 -2.67
C LEU A 176 10.55 0.71 -4.07
N GLN A 177 9.80 1.78 -4.42
CA GLN A 177 9.94 2.52 -5.70
C GLN A 177 9.37 3.94 -5.54
N PRO A 178 9.98 4.95 -6.18
CA PRO A 178 11.37 5.03 -6.62
C PRO A 178 12.28 5.23 -5.41
N ASN A 179 13.58 5.18 -5.57
CA ASN A 179 14.57 5.46 -4.53
C ASN A 179 14.41 4.55 -3.29
N GLU A 180 14.72 3.28 -3.47
CA GLU A 180 14.62 2.24 -2.45
C GLU A 180 15.33 2.64 -1.14
N GLY A 181 14.60 2.46 -0.02
CA GLY A 181 15.14 2.86 1.28
C GLY A 181 14.09 2.87 2.38
N PHE A 182 14.46 3.44 3.51
CA PHE A 182 13.52 3.67 4.60
C PHE A 182 13.80 4.96 5.33
N ASP A 183 12.73 5.51 5.91
CA ASP A 183 12.74 6.70 6.75
C ASP A 183 12.07 6.37 8.09
N LEU A 184 12.74 6.68 9.19
CA LEU A 184 12.14 6.66 10.52
C LEU A 184 11.87 8.10 10.95
N ARG A 185 10.60 8.44 11.15
CA ARG A 185 10.15 9.74 11.66
C ARG A 185 9.83 9.64 13.14
N PHE A 186 10.27 10.61 13.90
CA PHE A 186 10.05 10.68 15.34
C PHE A 186 10.16 12.11 15.86
N GLU A 187 9.53 12.34 17.00
CA GLU A 187 9.56 13.64 17.62
C GLU A 187 10.81 13.81 18.50
N VAL A 188 11.47 14.96 18.38
CA VAL A 188 12.65 15.33 19.14
C VAL A 188 12.40 16.65 19.85
N LYS A 189 12.78 16.76 21.12
CA LYS A 189 12.74 18.03 21.82
C LYS A 189 13.71 19.02 21.16
N GLN A 190 13.20 20.18 20.79
CA GLN A 190 14.03 21.25 20.25
C GLN A 190 15.05 21.73 21.31
N PRO A 191 16.33 21.93 20.94
CA PRO A 191 17.32 22.50 21.86
C PRO A 191 16.89 23.89 22.36
N GLY A 192 17.18 24.18 23.62
CA GLY A 192 16.84 25.44 24.25
C GLY A 192 15.89 25.26 25.44
N GLU A 193 15.33 26.37 25.93
CA GLU A 193 14.48 26.39 27.14
C GLU A 193 13.03 25.94 26.88
N SER A 194 12.53 26.08 25.63
CA SER A 194 11.16 25.71 25.30
C SER A 194 10.96 24.20 25.27
N MET A 195 9.78 23.75 25.76
CA MET A 195 9.36 22.34 25.72
C MET A 195 8.66 22.04 24.39
N GLN A 196 9.24 22.48 23.26
CA GLN A 196 8.69 22.24 21.93
C GLN A 196 9.29 20.99 21.29
N LEU A 197 8.44 20.24 20.60
CA LEU A 197 8.82 19.10 19.80
C LEU A 197 8.91 19.48 18.32
N GLN A 198 9.80 18.80 17.62
CA GLN A 198 9.96 18.89 16.18
C GLN A 198 10.14 17.51 15.58
N THR A 199 9.39 17.21 14.53
CA THR A 199 9.57 15.96 13.79
C THR A 199 10.93 15.94 13.12
N GLN A 200 11.69 14.89 13.38
CA GLN A 200 12.97 14.60 12.74
C GLN A 200 12.88 13.30 11.95
N LYS A 201 13.84 13.09 11.03
CA LYS A 201 13.88 11.96 10.13
C LYS A 201 15.28 11.34 10.10
N LEU A 202 15.38 10.02 10.28
CA LEU A 202 16.54 9.23 9.94
C LEU A 202 16.26 8.52 8.61
N SER A 203 17.14 8.70 7.65
CA SER A 203 16.98 8.19 6.30
C SER A 203 18.12 7.22 5.94
N PHE A 204 17.76 6.15 5.23
CA PHE A 204 18.68 5.25 4.57
C PHE A 204 18.24 5.06 3.12
N ARG A 205 19.20 5.10 2.19
CA ARG A 205 18.95 4.83 0.76
C ARG A 205 19.91 3.76 0.26
N TYR A 206 19.36 2.74 -0.42
CA TYR A 206 20.16 1.62 -0.92
C TYR A 206 21.17 2.06 -1.96
N GLU A 207 20.80 2.94 -2.89
CA GLU A 207 21.70 3.45 -3.93
C GLU A 207 22.88 4.24 -3.35
N GLU A 208 22.65 5.03 -2.30
CA GLU A 208 23.71 5.78 -1.61
C GLU A 208 24.69 4.86 -0.88
N ALA A 209 24.18 3.76 -0.29
CA ALA A 209 24.98 2.85 0.53
C ALA A 209 25.73 1.79 -0.29
N PHE A 210 25.11 1.29 -1.38
CA PHE A 210 25.60 0.13 -2.12
C PHE A 210 25.84 0.38 -3.62
N GLY A 211 25.53 1.60 -4.11
CA GLY A 211 25.55 1.91 -5.55
C GLY A 211 24.28 1.44 -6.27
N PRO A 212 24.28 1.42 -7.61
CA PRO A 212 23.09 1.08 -8.40
C PRO A 212 22.49 -0.28 -8.02
N VAL A 213 21.19 -0.30 -7.78
CA VAL A 213 20.47 -1.54 -7.45
C VAL A 213 20.25 -2.36 -8.74
N PRO A 214 20.55 -3.68 -8.73
CA PRO A 214 20.34 -4.55 -9.89
C PRO A 214 18.87 -4.59 -10.32
N ASP A 215 18.62 -4.81 -11.62
CA ASP A 215 17.28 -5.00 -12.14
C ASP A 215 16.62 -6.26 -11.52
N ALA A 216 15.38 -6.12 -11.10
CA ALA A 216 14.62 -7.24 -10.49
C ALA A 216 14.49 -8.45 -11.44
N TYR A 217 14.42 -8.22 -12.77
CA TYR A 217 14.35 -9.30 -13.77
C TYR A 217 15.62 -10.14 -13.83
N GLU A 218 16.78 -9.56 -13.60
CA GLU A 218 18.06 -10.31 -13.58
C GLU A 218 18.04 -11.38 -12.47
N THR A 219 17.59 -10.98 -11.28
CA THR A 219 17.42 -11.91 -10.15
C THR A 219 16.39 -13.00 -10.45
N LEU A 220 15.22 -12.63 -10.96
CA LEU A 220 14.14 -13.59 -11.27
C LEU A 220 14.55 -14.61 -12.34
N ILE A 221 15.26 -14.18 -13.41
CA ILE A 221 15.74 -15.08 -14.45
C ILE A 221 16.77 -16.06 -13.87
N ARG A 222 17.68 -15.58 -13.03
CA ARG A 222 18.65 -16.44 -12.34
C ARG A 222 17.97 -17.48 -11.47
N ASP A 223 16.95 -17.09 -10.69
CA ASP A 223 16.21 -17.97 -9.80
C ASP A 223 15.46 -19.05 -10.59
N ILE A 224 14.86 -18.71 -11.75
CA ILE A 224 14.27 -19.68 -12.68
C ILE A 224 15.30 -20.72 -13.13
N VAL A 225 16.48 -20.29 -13.55
CA VAL A 225 17.54 -21.18 -14.04
C VAL A 225 18.07 -22.09 -12.92
N GLN A 226 18.13 -21.59 -11.69
CA GLN A 226 18.60 -22.34 -10.53
C GLN A 226 17.50 -23.21 -9.90
N GLY A 227 16.23 -23.03 -10.29
CA GLY A 227 15.09 -23.71 -9.68
C GLY A 227 14.73 -23.17 -8.29
N ASP A 228 15.21 -21.97 -7.94
CA ASP A 228 14.85 -21.30 -6.69
C ASP A 228 13.44 -20.75 -6.79
N GLN A 229 12.56 -21.22 -5.92
CA GLN A 229 11.14 -20.84 -5.91
C GLN A 229 10.80 -19.79 -4.84
N THR A 230 11.79 -19.26 -4.15
CA THR A 230 11.60 -18.37 -2.99
C THR A 230 10.77 -17.13 -3.32
N LEU A 231 10.94 -16.53 -4.50
CA LEU A 231 10.22 -15.36 -4.96
C LEU A 231 8.93 -15.66 -5.72
N PHE A 232 8.60 -16.95 -5.93
CA PHE A 232 7.45 -17.36 -6.75
C PHE A 232 6.27 -17.78 -5.90
N VAL A 233 5.07 -17.38 -6.34
CA VAL A 233 3.81 -17.62 -5.65
C VAL A 233 3.40 -19.10 -5.77
N ARG A 234 2.88 -19.69 -4.70
CA ARG A 234 2.36 -21.07 -4.69
C ARG A 234 0.85 -21.08 -4.92
N SER A 235 0.32 -22.14 -5.50
CA SER A 235 -1.09 -22.25 -5.90
C SER A 235 -2.08 -22.04 -4.74
N ASP A 236 -1.79 -22.57 -3.55
CA ASP A 236 -2.66 -22.40 -2.39
C ASP A 236 -2.71 -20.96 -1.86
N GLU A 237 -1.62 -20.18 -2.04
CA GLU A 237 -1.59 -18.76 -1.77
C GLU A 237 -2.49 -18.00 -2.77
N VAL A 238 -2.41 -18.34 -4.06
CA VAL A 238 -3.25 -17.76 -5.11
C VAL A 238 -4.73 -18.03 -4.82
N GLU A 239 -5.11 -19.27 -4.54
CA GLU A 239 -6.49 -19.64 -4.22
C GLU A 239 -7.00 -18.93 -2.97
N ALA A 240 -6.19 -18.85 -1.90
CA ALA A 240 -6.56 -18.16 -0.68
C ALA A 240 -6.77 -16.65 -0.93
N SER A 241 -5.94 -16.03 -1.76
CA SER A 241 -6.08 -14.62 -2.12
C SER A 241 -7.35 -14.37 -2.95
N TRP A 242 -7.67 -15.23 -3.93
CA TRP A 242 -8.93 -15.12 -4.67
C TRP A 242 -10.16 -15.22 -3.77
N ALA A 243 -10.16 -16.17 -2.83
CA ALA A 243 -11.24 -16.32 -1.86
C ALA A 243 -11.43 -15.07 -1.00
N LEU A 244 -10.33 -14.38 -0.63
CA LEU A 244 -10.37 -13.14 0.13
C LEU A 244 -11.06 -12.00 -0.63
N TYR A 245 -10.80 -11.85 -1.92
CA TYR A 245 -11.35 -10.77 -2.76
C TYR A 245 -12.69 -11.09 -3.40
N ALA A 246 -13.15 -12.34 -3.37
CA ALA A 246 -14.41 -12.78 -3.99
C ALA A 246 -15.63 -11.91 -3.59
N PRO A 247 -15.83 -11.50 -2.32
CA PRO A 247 -16.96 -10.64 -1.96
C PRO A 247 -16.93 -9.27 -2.65
N LEU A 248 -15.75 -8.69 -2.86
CA LEU A 248 -15.60 -7.41 -3.56
C LEU A 248 -15.88 -7.55 -5.05
N LEU A 249 -15.42 -8.64 -5.66
CA LEU A 249 -15.59 -8.91 -7.08
C LEU A 249 -17.03 -9.24 -7.45
N ALA A 250 -17.80 -9.79 -6.51
CA ALA A 250 -19.22 -10.09 -6.69
C ALA A 250 -20.16 -8.90 -6.43
N ALA A 251 -19.65 -7.82 -5.81
CA ALA A 251 -20.45 -6.67 -5.47
C ALA A 251 -20.57 -5.70 -6.66
N GLU A 252 -21.78 -5.39 -7.09
CA GLU A 252 -22.04 -4.30 -8.05
C GLU A 252 -21.76 -2.96 -7.35
N ARG A 253 -20.85 -2.16 -7.91
CA ARG A 253 -20.43 -0.87 -7.36
C ARG A 253 -20.15 0.14 -8.46
N THR A 254 -20.51 1.37 -8.19
CA THR A 254 -20.11 2.52 -9.01
C THR A 254 -18.87 3.13 -8.37
N PRO A 255 -17.72 3.17 -9.08
CA PRO A 255 -16.51 3.79 -8.56
C PRO A 255 -16.71 5.31 -8.41
N ALA A 256 -16.15 5.86 -7.32
CA ALA A 256 -16.17 7.30 -7.09
C ALA A 256 -15.21 8.03 -8.07
N PRO A 257 -15.63 9.13 -8.71
CA PRO A 257 -14.74 9.83 -9.61
C PRO A 257 -13.61 10.55 -8.86
N TYR A 258 -12.40 10.55 -9.45
CA TYR A 258 -11.29 11.40 -9.01
C TYR A 258 -10.53 11.99 -10.20
N PRO A 259 -10.13 13.27 -10.18
CA PRO A 259 -9.34 13.87 -11.26
C PRO A 259 -7.97 13.18 -11.37
N ALA A 260 -7.49 12.94 -12.59
CA ALA A 260 -6.13 12.52 -12.82
C ALA A 260 -5.13 13.51 -12.18
N GLY A 261 -4.05 12.98 -11.59
CA GLY A 261 -3.03 13.78 -10.89
C GLY A 261 -3.31 14.04 -9.41
N VAL A 262 -4.37 13.46 -8.82
CA VAL A 262 -4.61 13.51 -7.36
C VAL A 262 -4.51 12.12 -6.73
N TRP A 263 -4.41 12.05 -5.39
CA TRP A 263 -4.21 10.79 -4.65
C TRP A 263 -5.44 9.89 -4.55
N GLY A 264 -6.42 10.04 -5.44
CA GLY A 264 -7.64 9.25 -5.47
C GLY A 264 -8.88 10.07 -5.11
N PRO A 265 -10.02 9.43 -4.83
CA PRO A 265 -11.25 10.12 -4.42
C PRO A 265 -11.06 11.02 -3.21
N LYS A 266 -11.88 12.08 -3.08
CA LYS A 266 -11.74 13.12 -2.03
C LYS A 266 -11.63 12.63 -0.58
N ALA A 267 -12.12 11.43 -0.29
CA ALA A 267 -12.02 10.81 1.03
C ALA A 267 -10.62 10.24 1.36
N VAL A 268 -9.69 10.27 0.39
CA VAL A 268 -8.37 9.66 0.52
C VAL A 268 -7.34 10.74 0.83
N ALA A 269 -6.60 10.58 1.93
CA ALA A 269 -5.44 11.40 2.23
C ALA A 269 -4.24 10.99 1.36
N ALA A 270 -3.33 11.93 1.07
CA ALA A 270 -2.05 11.58 0.46
C ALA A 270 -1.26 10.61 1.36
N PRO A 271 -0.46 9.69 0.79
CA PRO A 271 0.44 8.86 1.59
C PRO A 271 1.46 9.74 2.31
N SER A 272 2.04 9.22 3.40
CA SER A 272 3.13 9.92 4.09
C SER A 272 4.26 10.19 3.11
N PRO A 273 4.75 11.44 2.97
CA PRO A 273 5.86 11.73 2.06
C PRO A 273 7.11 10.97 2.50
N PRO A 274 7.93 10.45 1.61
CA PRO A 274 9.18 9.75 1.93
C PRO A 274 10.24 10.69 2.51
#